data_64ce02913660c9a6b1d98b6758dc3a5c
#
_entry.id   64ce02913660c9a6b1d98b6758dc3a5c
#
_cell.length_a   1.000
_cell.length_b   1.000
_cell.length_c   1.000
_cell.angle_alpha   90.00
_cell.angle_beta   90.00
_cell.angle_gamma   90.00
#
_symmetry.space_group_name_H-M   'P 1'
#
loop_
_entity.id
_entity.type
_entity.pdbx_description
1 polymer ?
#
loop_
_entity_poly.entity_id
_entity_poly.type
_entity_poly.pdbx_seq_one_letter_code
_entity_poly.pdbx_strand_id
1 'polypeptide(L)'
;MPMAELYDLFQRGMQLLEAGDFNAATVPLAKARDLDPEKASIREALGRAYFRSAQFEAARAEFEALVERAPTNDYALFCLGRSLLELGRPKDARKALALAAGLRPDRRDYRIYRDRARAAA
;
A
#
# COMPACT_ATOMS: atom_id res chain seq x y z
N MET A 1 -0.60 2.42 -28.17
CA MET A 1 0.77 2.59 -27.67
C MET A 1 0.80 2.34 -26.19
N PRO A 2 1.68 1.46 -25.67
CA PRO A 2 1.69 1.09 -24.26
C PRO A 2 1.86 2.27 -23.31
N MET A 3 2.69 3.25 -23.64
CA MET A 3 2.92 4.40 -22.76
C MET A 3 1.71 5.32 -22.65
N ALA A 4 1.01 5.56 -23.76
CA ALA A 4 -0.21 6.36 -23.73
C ALA A 4 -1.32 5.65 -22.97
N GLU A 5 -1.46 4.35 -23.18
CA GLU A 5 -2.40 3.52 -22.45
C GLU A 5 -2.10 3.51 -20.95
N LEU A 6 -0.82 3.34 -20.58
CA LEU A 6 -0.37 3.35 -19.20
C LEU A 6 -0.72 4.67 -18.50
N TYR A 7 -0.41 5.79 -19.18
CA TYR A 7 -0.70 7.12 -18.65
C TYR A 7 -2.21 7.31 -18.39
N ASP A 8 -3.02 6.95 -19.37
CA ASP A 8 -4.49 7.09 -19.28
C ASP A 8 -5.06 6.23 -18.15
N LEU A 9 -4.60 4.99 -18.04
CA LEU A 9 -5.03 4.09 -16.96
C LEU A 9 -4.66 4.63 -15.58
N PHE A 10 -3.42 5.09 -15.42
CA PHE A 10 -2.95 5.65 -14.17
C PHE A 10 -3.74 6.89 -13.79
N GLN A 11 -3.92 7.79 -14.75
CA GLN A 11 -4.65 9.04 -14.51
C GLN A 11 -6.10 8.77 -14.11
N ARG A 12 -6.75 7.85 -14.80
CA ARG A 12 -8.12 7.45 -14.48
C ARG A 12 -8.21 6.84 -13.08
N GLY A 13 -7.26 5.98 -12.75
CA GLY A 13 -7.19 5.38 -11.41
C GLY A 13 -7.02 6.43 -10.32
N MET A 14 -6.14 7.41 -10.54
CA MET A 14 -5.92 8.48 -9.57
C MET A 14 -7.15 9.37 -9.40
N GLN A 15 -7.85 9.66 -10.48
CA GLN A 15 -9.10 10.42 -10.42
C GLN A 15 -10.15 9.69 -9.59
N LEU A 16 -10.27 8.38 -9.77
CA LEU A 16 -11.21 7.57 -8.99
C LEU A 16 -10.82 7.53 -7.51
N LEU A 17 -9.52 7.43 -7.21
CA LEU A 17 -9.02 7.50 -5.83
C LEU A 17 -9.39 8.83 -5.17
N GLU A 18 -9.15 9.93 -5.86
CA GLU A 18 -9.45 11.26 -5.35
C GLU A 18 -10.94 11.47 -5.13
N ALA A 19 -11.76 10.84 -5.97
CA ALA A 19 -13.22 10.89 -5.84
C ALA A 19 -13.77 9.98 -4.74
N GLY A 20 -12.91 9.16 -4.13
CA GLY A 20 -13.33 8.19 -3.11
C GLY A 20 -13.92 6.90 -3.68
N ASP A 21 -13.83 6.70 -4.99
CA ASP A 21 -14.32 5.49 -5.65
C ASP A 21 -13.24 4.41 -5.64
N PHE A 22 -12.90 3.95 -4.43
CA PHE A 22 -11.72 3.11 -4.21
C PHE A 22 -11.79 1.77 -4.94
N ASN A 23 -12.94 1.10 -4.88
CA ASN A 23 -13.09 -0.17 -5.55
C ASN A 23 -12.99 -0.01 -7.08
N ALA A 24 -13.64 1.02 -7.63
CA ALA A 24 -13.55 1.31 -9.05
C ALA A 24 -12.14 1.64 -9.50
N ALA A 25 -11.36 2.32 -8.64
CA ALA A 25 -9.98 2.69 -8.92
C ALA A 25 -9.08 1.46 -9.12
N THR A 26 -9.39 0.34 -8.48
CA THR A 26 -8.56 -0.88 -8.59
C THR A 26 -8.50 -1.41 -10.00
N VAL A 27 -9.54 -1.20 -10.81
CA VAL A 27 -9.60 -1.74 -12.18
C VAL A 27 -8.55 -1.11 -13.09
N PRO A 28 -8.54 0.22 -13.32
CA PRO A 28 -7.50 0.82 -14.16
C PRO A 28 -6.11 0.73 -13.55
N LEU A 29 -5.99 0.79 -12.21
CA LEU A 29 -4.68 0.71 -11.57
C LEU A 29 -4.06 -0.68 -11.69
N ALA A 30 -4.85 -1.74 -11.59
CA ALA A 30 -4.36 -3.10 -11.78
C ALA A 30 -3.87 -3.32 -13.22
N LYS A 31 -4.60 -2.79 -14.20
CA LYS A 31 -4.16 -2.85 -15.60
C LYS A 31 -2.86 -2.07 -15.81
N ALA A 32 -2.74 -0.90 -15.21
CA ALA A 32 -1.51 -0.11 -15.27
C ALA A 32 -0.33 -0.86 -14.66
N ARG A 33 -0.52 -1.51 -13.50
CA ARG A 33 0.52 -2.33 -12.88
C ARG A 33 0.97 -3.46 -13.79
N ASP A 34 0.03 -4.11 -14.47
CA ASP A 34 0.36 -5.22 -15.37
C ASP A 34 1.18 -4.75 -16.58
N LEU A 35 0.95 -3.52 -17.04
CA LEU A 35 1.74 -2.92 -18.12
C LEU A 35 3.13 -2.48 -17.68
N ASP A 36 3.27 -2.05 -16.43
CA ASP A 36 4.57 -1.62 -15.87
C ASP A 36 4.68 -2.06 -14.39
N PRO A 37 4.99 -3.33 -14.15
CA PRO A 37 5.01 -3.87 -12.78
C PRO A 37 6.14 -3.32 -11.91
N GLU A 38 7.12 -2.64 -12.51
CA GLU A 38 8.25 -2.07 -11.77
C GLU A 38 7.98 -0.65 -11.26
N LYS A 39 6.89 -0.01 -11.69
CA LYS A 39 6.62 1.37 -11.32
C LYS A 39 5.99 1.46 -9.92
N ALA A 40 6.79 1.98 -8.99
CA ALA A 40 6.41 2.05 -7.57
C ALA A 40 5.14 2.89 -7.33
N SER A 41 5.00 4.01 -8.04
CA SER A 41 3.84 4.89 -7.87
C SER A 41 2.50 4.21 -8.21
N ILE A 42 2.52 3.31 -9.19
CA ILE A 42 1.32 2.56 -9.57
C ILE A 42 0.96 1.55 -8.48
N ARG A 43 1.95 0.79 -7.99
CA ARG A 43 1.69 -0.19 -6.92
C ARG A 43 1.23 0.49 -5.63
N GLU A 44 1.79 1.65 -5.31
CA GLU A 44 1.37 2.41 -4.14
C GLU A 44 -0.10 2.83 -4.28
N ALA A 45 -0.46 3.42 -5.42
CA ALA A 45 -1.83 3.84 -5.68
C ALA A 45 -2.81 2.65 -5.64
N LEU A 46 -2.44 1.55 -6.27
CA LEU A 46 -3.24 0.32 -6.29
C LEU A 46 -3.40 -0.25 -4.88
N GLY A 47 -2.30 -0.32 -4.12
CA GLY A 47 -2.33 -0.80 -2.73
C GLY A 47 -3.27 0.04 -1.87
N ARG A 48 -3.23 1.36 -2.03
CA ARG A 48 -4.13 2.28 -1.31
C ARG A 48 -5.59 2.04 -1.70
N ALA A 49 -5.86 1.84 -2.99
CA ALA A 49 -7.21 1.55 -3.47
C ALA A 49 -7.73 0.23 -2.89
N TYR A 50 -6.91 -0.80 -2.89
CA TYR A 50 -7.26 -2.08 -2.28
C TYR A 50 -7.53 -1.93 -0.78
N PHE A 51 -6.66 -1.23 -0.06
CA PHE A 51 -6.83 -1.03 1.38
C PHE A 51 -8.14 -0.30 1.69
N ARG A 52 -8.40 0.79 0.98
CA ARG A 52 -9.60 1.62 1.21
C ARG A 52 -10.89 0.91 0.79
N SER A 53 -10.80 -0.09 -0.05
CA SER A 53 -11.95 -0.94 -0.42
C SER A 53 -12.01 -2.26 0.37
N ALA A 54 -11.24 -2.33 1.45
CA ALA A 54 -11.18 -3.50 2.35
C ALA A 54 -10.70 -4.79 1.69
N GLN A 55 -9.92 -4.68 0.63
CA GLN A 55 -9.28 -5.81 -0.04
C GLN A 55 -7.85 -5.95 0.52
N PHE A 56 -7.77 -6.36 1.78
CA PHE A 56 -6.52 -6.28 2.56
C PHE A 56 -5.44 -7.26 2.09
N GLU A 57 -5.81 -8.44 1.61
CA GLU A 57 -4.82 -9.38 1.08
C GLU A 57 -4.19 -8.86 -0.22
N ALA A 58 -4.99 -8.26 -1.09
CA ALA A 58 -4.50 -7.64 -2.31
C ALA A 58 -3.62 -6.42 -1.98
N ALA A 59 -4.02 -5.61 -1.00
CA ALA A 59 -3.22 -4.47 -0.54
C ALA A 59 -1.87 -4.94 0.01
N ARG A 60 -1.87 -5.98 0.84
CA ARG A 60 -0.65 -6.58 1.38
C ARG A 60 0.32 -6.97 0.27
N ALA A 61 -0.18 -7.62 -0.77
CA ALA A 61 0.66 -8.06 -1.88
C ALA A 61 1.35 -6.89 -2.58
N GLU A 62 0.64 -5.79 -2.82
CA GLU A 62 1.23 -4.62 -3.47
C GLU A 62 2.28 -3.93 -2.60
N PHE A 63 1.97 -3.75 -1.31
CA PHE A 63 2.93 -3.12 -0.40
C PHE A 63 4.13 -4.01 -0.10
N GLU A 64 3.95 -5.31 -0.04
CA GLU A 64 5.07 -6.25 0.11
C GLU A 64 6.03 -6.17 -1.08
N ALA A 65 5.50 -6.09 -2.30
CA ALA A 65 6.30 -5.91 -3.50
C ALA A 65 7.12 -4.60 -3.45
N LEU A 66 6.54 -3.53 -2.93
CA LEU A 66 7.25 -2.26 -2.74
C LEU A 66 8.38 -2.38 -1.73
N VAL A 67 8.12 -3.05 -0.61
CA VAL A 67 9.11 -3.23 0.46
C VAL A 67 10.26 -4.12 0.00
N GLU A 68 10.00 -5.14 -0.79
CA GLU A 68 11.05 -6.00 -1.35
C GLU A 68 12.05 -5.21 -2.19
N ARG A 69 11.59 -4.21 -2.93
CA ARG A 69 12.44 -3.39 -3.80
C ARG A 69 13.08 -2.24 -3.06
N ALA A 70 12.39 -1.68 -2.08
CA ALA A 70 12.86 -0.54 -1.31
C ALA A 70 12.59 -0.79 0.18
N PRO A 71 13.47 -1.56 0.85
CA PRO A 71 13.25 -1.94 2.26
C PRO A 71 13.19 -0.77 3.24
N THR A 72 13.64 0.42 2.83
CA THR A 72 13.57 1.63 3.66
C THR A 72 12.44 2.58 3.25
N ASN A 73 11.52 2.12 2.43
CA ASN A 73 10.32 2.88 2.10
C ASN A 73 9.36 2.83 3.31
N ASP A 74 9.44 3.87 4.14
CA ASP A 74 8.69 3.91 5.40
C ASP A 74 7.17 3.86 5.19
N TYR A 75 6.68 4.54 4.17
CA TYR A 75 5.24 4.54 3.89
C TYR A 75 4.74 3.15 3.46
N ALA A 76 5.49 2.47 2.60
CA ALA A 76 5.14 1.10 2.18
C ALA A 76 5.16 0.13 3.36
N LEU A 77 6.15 0.26 4.25
CA LEU A 77 6.22 -0.53 5.49
C LEU A 77 5.02 -0.27 6.38
N PHE A 78 4.63 0.98 6.53
CA PHE A 78 3.47 1.37 7.33
C PHE A 78 2.17 0.77 6.74
N CYS A 79 1.98 0.91 5.44
CA CYS A 79 0.80 0.37 4.76
C CYS A 79 0.76 -1.16 4.79
N LEU A 80 1.92 -1.80 4.64
CA LEU A 80 2.03 -3.25 4.79
C LEU A 80 1.60 -3.69 6.19
N GLY A 81 2.12 -3.01 7.21
CA GLY A 81 1.79 -3.31 8.59
C GLY A 81 0.30 -3.14 8.88
N ARG A 82 -0.30 -2.08 8.38
CA ARG A 82 -1.74 -1.86 8.54
C ARG A 82 -2.57 -2.95 7.86
N SER A 83 -2.16 -3.36 6.66
CA SER A 83 -2.83 -4.43 5.93
C SER A 83 -2.77 -5.76 6.71
N LEU A 84 -1.60 -6.05 7.28
CA LEU A 84 -1.40 -7.25 8.09
C LEU A 84 -2.24 -7.24 9.37
N LEU A 85 -2.39 -6.07 10.02
CA LEU A 85 -3.27 -5.94 11.19
C LEU A 85 -4.72 -6.26 10.81
N GLU A 86 -5.20 -5.71 9.70
CA GLU A 86 -6.57 -5.96 9.24
C GLU A 86 -6.79 -7.43 8.88
N LEU A 87 -5.74 -8.14 8.48
CA LEU A 87 -5.78 -9.57 8.18
C LEU A 87 -5.66 -10.44 9.44
N GLY A 88 -5.55 -9.83 10.62
CA GLY A 88 -5.41 -10.59 11.86
C GLY A 88 -4.03 -11.23 12.03
N ARG A 89 -2.98 -10.61 11.47
CA ARG A 89 -1.60 -11.10 11.53
C ARG A 89 -0.71 -10.10 12.27
N PRO A 90 -0.95 -9.88 13.59
CA PRO A 90 -0.24 -8.84 14.33
C PRO A 90 1.25 -9.11 14.51
N LYS A 91 1.69 -10.36 14.57
CA LYS A 91 3.11 -10.68 14.69
C LYS A 91 3.90 -10.21 13.45
N ASP A 92 3.35 -10.45 12.27
CA ASP A 92 3.97 -9.99 11.02
C ASP A 92 3.90 -8.46 10.90
N ALA A 93 2.78 -7.88 11.30
CA ALA A 93 2.58 -6.43 11.30
C ALA A 93 3.59 -5.71 12.21
N ARG A 94 3.93 -6.30 13.35
CA ARG A 94 4.87 -5.74 14.33
C ARG A 94 6.20 -5.38 13.71
N LYS A 95 6.76 -6.29 12.91
CA LYS A 95 8.06 -6.08 12.28
C LYS A 95 8.01 -4.88 11.32
N ALA A 96 7.02 -4.86 10.45
CA ALA A 96 6.89 -3.79 9.46
C ALA A 96 6.66 -2.43 10.11
N LEU A 97 5.79 -2.37 11.11
CA LEU A 97 5.46 -1.12 11.80
C LEU A 97 6.60 -0.62 12.67
N ALA A 98 7.37 -1.52 13.29
CA ALA A 98 8.56 -1.14 14.06
C ALA A 98 9.61 -0.51 13.14
N LEU A 99 9.81 -1.07 11.95
CA LEU A 99 10.74 -0.51 10.96
C LEU A 99 10.26 0.86 10.47
N ALA A 100 8.98 1.01 10.16
CA ALA A 100 8.44 2.31 9.74
C ALA A 100 8.64 3.37 10.81
N ALA A 101 8.32 3.07 12.05
CA ALA A 101 8.48 4.00 13.16
C ALA A 101 9.95 4.32 13.44
N GLY A 102 10.84 3.34 13.26
CA GLY A 102 12.29 3.55 13.40
C GLY A 102 12.84 4.47 12.31
N LEU A 103 12.36 4.34 11.09
CA LEU A 103 12.77 5.20 9.96
C LEU A 103 12.23 6.62 10.08
N ARG A 104 11.03 6.77 10.61
CA ARG A 104 10.36 8.05 10.77
C ARG A 104 9.80 8.18 12.19
N PRO A 105 10.69 8.40 13.17
CA PRO A 105 10.24 8.53 14.57
C PRO A 105 9.38 9.77 14.83
N ASP A 106 9.42 10.73 13.93
CA ASP A 106 8.58 11.94 13.96
C ASP A 106 7.11 11.66 13.60
N ARG A 107 6.83 10.55 12.92
CA ARG A 107 5.46 10.22 12.49
C ARG A 107 4.68 9.59 13.63
N ARG A 108 3.74 10.36 14.16
CA ARG A 108 2.87 9.90 15.25
C ARG A 108 2.00 8.71 14.86
N ASP A 109 1.45 8.74 13.64
CA ASP A 109 0.61 7.64 13.15
C ASP A 109 1.38 6.32 13.09
N TYR A 110 2.65 6.35 12.70
CA TYR A 110 3.50 5.15 12.65
C TYR A 110 3.67 4.56 14.07
N ARG A 111 3.92 5.41 15.06
CA ARG A 111 4.08 4.96 16.45
C ARG A 111 2.79 4.37 17.01
N ILE A 112 1.66 4.98 16.71
CA ILE A 112 0.35 4.50 17.17
C ILE A 112 0.09 3.08 16.65
N TYR A 113 0.30 2.85 15.36
CA TYR A 113 0.07 1.54 14.77
C TYR A 113 1.10 0.50 15.22
N ARG A 114 2.35 0.92 15.42
CA ARG A 114 3.37 0.06 16.03
C ARG A 114 2.90 -0.44 17.39
N ASP A 115 2.38 0.45 18.23
CA ASP A 115 1.93 0.10 19.57
C ASP A 115 0.70 -0.80 19.52
N ARG A 116 -0.22 -0.57 18.58
CA ARG A 116 -1.36 -1.47 18.36
C ARG A 116 -0.93 -2.89 18.02
N ALA A 117 0.06 -3.02 17.16
CA ALA A 117 0.57 -4.32 16.76
C ALA A 117 1.23 -5.04 17.93
N ARG A 118 1.97 -4.33 18.77
CA ARG A 118 2.60 -4.88 19.98
C ARG A 118 1.54 -5.38 20.95
N ALA A 119 0.48 -4.63 21.14
CA ALA A 119 -0.59 -5.00 22.07
C ALA A 119 -1.40 -6.20 21.58
N ALA A 120 -1.52 -6.38 20.26
CA ALA A 120 -2.29 -7.47 19.66
C ALA A 120 -1.47 -8.75 19.46
N ALA A 121 -0.14 -8.66 19.49
CA ALA A 121 0.74 -9.79 19.17
C ALA A 121 0.92 -10.76 20.34
#